data_1a76d20ab246974277e11a0fd40e0859
#
_entry.id   1a76d20ab246974277e11a0fd40e0859
#
_cell.length_a   1.000
_cell.length_b   1.000
_cell.length_c   1.000
_cell.angle_alpha   90.00
_cell.angle_beta   90.00
_cell.angle_gamma   90.00
#
_symmetry.space_group_name_H-M   'P 1'
#
loop_
_entity.id
_entity.type
_entity.pdbx_description
1 polymer ?
#
loop_
_entity_poly.entity_id
_entity_poly.type
_entity_poly.pdbx_seq_one_letter_code
_entity_poly.pdbx_strand_id
1 'polypeptide(L)'
;MKCSRATMNGVAKVLTIGFLTLAFNSTPARAQSSLSGTYNCVTVEVNGKTHRCKAPSLEMNSDGSYQILAERGTYEILKGHWLVLSASKNHRKARLDGSKEIIFEFESGGKRSKITYRRKYQRPPAWVST
;
A
#
# COMPACT_ATOMS: atom_id res chain seq x y z
N MET A 1 66.47 36.71 7.01
CA MET A 1 65.37 36.38 6.08
C MET A 1 64.71 35.09 6.51
N LYS A 2 63.55 35.20 7.02
CA LYS A 2 62.79 34.04 7.47
C LYS A 2 61.80 33.64 6.40
N CYS A 3 62.07 32.55 5.73
CA CYS A 3 61.05 31.98 4.90
C CYS A 3 59.95 31.44 5.79
N SER A 4 58.85 32.11 5.77
CA SER A 4 57.60 31.52 6.31
C SER A 4 57.28 30.28 5.55
N ARG A 5 57.62 29.15 6.09
CA ARG A 5 56.99 27.95 5.62
C ARG A 5 55.56 27.98 6.04
N ALA A 6 54.70 28.34 5.12
CA ALA A 6 53.30 28.00 5.22
C ALA A 6 53.28 26.48 5.21
N THR A 7 53.27 25.88 6.33
CA THR A 7 52.86 24.48 6.45
C THR A 7 51.40 24.43 6.04
N MET A 8 51.20 24.15 4.78
CA MET A 8 49.91 23.71 4.33
C MET A 8 49.75 22.31 4.94
N ASN A 9 49.25 22.29 6.14
CA ASN A 9 48.61 21.12 6.63
C ASN A 9 47.40 20.92 5.75
N GLY A 10 47.63 20.23 4.67
CA GLY A 10 46.58 19.62 3.91
C GLY A 10 45.85 18.69 4.83
N VAL A 11 44.97 19.22 5.60
CA VAL A 11 43.94 18.41 6.23
C VAL A 11 43.16 17.86 5.09
N ALA A 12 43.51 16.68 4.66
CA ALA A 12 42.64 15.89 3.86
C ALA A 12 41.37 15.71 4.70
N LYS A 13 40.44 16.59 4.48
CA LYS A 13 39.10 16.34 4.93
C LYS A 13 38.66 15.14 4.17
N VAL A 14 38.81 13.99 4.73
CA VAL A 14 38.13 12.81 4.31
C VAL A 14 36.66 13.14 4.54
N LEU A 15 36.01 13.63 3.50
CA LEU A 15 34.59 13.66 3.41
C LEU A 15 34.17 12.21 3.44
N THR A 16 33.94 11.71 4.63
CA THR A 16 33.17 10.51 4.81
C THR A 16 31.79 10.89 4.34
N ILE A 17 31.52 10.66 3.06
CA ILE A 17 30.18 10.69 2.56
C ILE A 17 29.52 9.53 3.29
N GLY A 18 28.90 9.83 4.40
CA GLY A 18 27.98 8.92 5.01
C GLY A 18 26.94 8.62 3.96
N PHE A 19 27.00 7.47 3.37
CA PHE A 19 25.88 6.94 2.64
C PHE A 19 24.74 6.84 3.64
N LEU A 20 23.90 7.86 3.67
CA LEU A 20 22.59 7.71 4.24
C LEU A 20 21.90 6.65 3.38
N THR A 21 22.03 5.42 3.77
CA THR A 21 21.13 4.39 3.30
C THR A 21 19.77 4.77 3.84
N LEU A 22 19.04 5.53 3.04
CA LEU A 22 17.61 5.66 3.23
C LEU A 22 17.07 4.26 3.11
N ALA A 23 16.87 3.63 4.26
CA ALA A 23 16.11 2.41 4.31
C ALA A 23 14.68 2.79 3.91
N PHE A 24 14.40 2.74 2.62
CA PHE A 24 13.04 2.72 2.15
C PHE A 24 12.42 1.47 2.76
N ASN A 25 11.52 1.66 3.69
CA ASN A 25 10.66 0.59 4.16
C ASN A 25 9.72 0.22 3.01
N SER A 26 10.31 -0.30 1.94
CA SER A 26 9.54 -0.86 0.86
C SER A 26 8.85 -2.10 1.42
N THR A 27 7.53 -2.11 1.30
CA THR A 27 6.73 -3.28 1.60
C THR A 27 7.33 -4.48 0.88
N PRO A 28 7.59 -5.60 1.57
CA PRO A 28 8.18 -6.76 0.93
C PRO A 28 7.36 -7.16 -0.30
N ALA A 29 8.00 -7.40 -1.44
CA ALA A 29 7.35 -7.77 -2.69
C ALA A 29 6.39 -8.96 -2.53
N ARG A 30 6.65 -9.86 -1.61
CA ARG A 30 5.77 -10.99 -1.27
C ARG A 30 4.42 -10.55 -0.71
N ALA A 31 4.37 -9.52 0.15
CA ALA A 31 3.12 -9.01 0.69
C ALA A 31 2.26 -8.36 -0.40
N GLN A 32 2.87 -7.62 -1.32
CA GLN A 32 2.19 -7.03 -2.47
C GLN A 32 1.66 -8.11 -3.43
N SER A 33 2.46 -9.13 -3.76
CA SER A 33 2.02 -10.22 -4.63
C SER A 33 0.91 -11.06 -4.01
N SER A 34 0.89 -11.23 -2.69
CA SER A 34 -0.17 -11.97 -1.99
C SER A 34 -1.53 -11.25 -2.02
N LEU A 35 -1.52 -9.92 -2.18
CA LEU A 35 -2.73 -9.10 -2.32
C LEU A 35 -3.18 -8.93 -3.76
N SER A 36 -2.38 -9.31 -4.76
CA SER A 36 -2.76 -9.14 -6.15
C SER A 36 -4.01 -9.95 -6.49
N GLY A 37 -4.91 -9.35 -7.25
CA GLY A 37 -6.15 -9.96 -7.68
C GLY A 37 -7.31 -8.98 -7.76
N THR A 38 -8.47 -9.49 -8.13
CA THR A 38 -9.71 -8.73 -8.22
C THR A 38 -10.53 -8.94 -6.96
N TYR A 39 -10.97 -7.84 -6.36
CA TYR A 39 -11.82 -7.84 -5.17
C TYR A 39 -13.18 -7.25 -5.52
N ASN A 40 -14.23 -7.99 -5.26
CA ASN A 40 -15.59 -7.53 -5.46
C ASN A 40 -16.15 -6.98 -4.16
N CYS A 41 -16.88 -5.89 -4.27
CA CYS A 41 -17.60 -5.36 -3.13
C CYS A 41 -18.77 -6.29 -2.77
N VAL A 42 -18.79 -6.74 -1.53
CA VAL A 42 -19.78 -7.71 -1.04
C VAL A 42 -20.87 -7.03 -0.25
N THR A 43 -20.49 -6.19 0.69
CA THR A 43 -21.41 -5.51 1.59
C THR A 43 -21.03 -4.07 1.85
N VAL A 44 -22.04 -3.24 2.03
CA VAL A 44 -21.92 -1.90 2.57
C VAL A 44 -22.77 -1.84 3.84
N GLU A 45 -22.17 -1.48 4.94
CA GLU A 45 -22.85 -1.26 6.20
C GLU A 45 -22.87 0.24 6.48
N VAL A 46 -24.05 0.79 6.73
CA VAL A 46 -24.23 2.19 7.09
C VAL A 46 -24.99 2.26 8.41
N ASN A 47 -24.37 2.84 9.44
CA ASN A 47 -24.94 2.92 10.80
C ASN A 47 -25.46 1.58 11.33
N GLY A 48 -24.71 0.50 11.11
CA GLY A 48 -25.07 -0.85 11.56
C GLY A 48 -26.04 -1.60 10.65
N LYS A 49 -26.57 -0.97 9.58
CA LYS A 49 -27.47 -1.62 8.62
C LYS A 49 -26.69 -2.09 7.40
N THR A 50 -26.81 -3.37 7.09
CA THR A 50 -26.11 -3.99 5.97
C THR A 50 -26.94 -3.89 4.68
N HIS A 51 -26.29 -3.42 3.63
CA HIS A 51 -26.87 -3.31 2.29
C HIS A 51 -26.02 -4.08 1.29
N ARG A 52 -26.66 -4.50 0.20
CA ARG A 52 -25.94 -5.10 -0.92
C ARG A 52 -25.04 -4.05 -1.59
N CYS A 53 -23.79 -4.39 -1.81
CA CYS A 53 -22.86 -3.50 -2.47
C CYS A 53 -23.02 -3.52 -3.99
N LYS A 54 -23.07 -2.33 -4.59
CA LYS A 54 -23.07 -2.12 -6.04
C LYS A 54 -21.80 -1.38 -6.51
N ALA A 55 -20.81 -1.24 -5.63
CA ALA A 55 -19.57 -0.56 -5.98
C ALA A 55 -18.77 -1.37 -7.00
N PRO A 56 -17.97 -0.70 -7.84
CA PRO A 56 -17.10 -1.37 -8.80
C PRO A 56 -16.04 -2.22 -8.12
N SER A 57 -15.52 -3.20 -8.85
CA SER A 57 -14.44 -4.06 -8.38
C SER A 57 -13.15 -3.25 -8.16
N LEU A 58 -12.39 -3.66 -7.16
CA LEU A 58 -11.06 -3.16 -6.88
C LEU A 58 -10.03 -4.14 -7.44
N GLU A 59 -9.16 -3.65 -8.30
CA GLU A 59 -8.06 -4.44 -8.85
C GLU A 59 -6.76 -4.07 -8.14
N MET A 60 -6.10 -5.07 -7.58
CA MET A 60 -4.80 -4.95 -6.92
C MET A 60 -3.75 -5.66 -7.77
N ASN A 61 -2.71 -4.95 -8.17
CA ASN A 61 -1.65 -5.51 -9.00
C ASN A 61 -0.43 -5.87 -8.15
N SER A 62 0.33 -6.84 -8.63
CA SER A 62 1.55 -7.32 -7.95
C SER A 62 2.68 -6.28 -7.93
N ASP A 63 2.62 -5.27 -8.80
CA ASP A 63 3.59 -4.17 -8.85
C ASP A 63 3.34 -3.07 -7.80
N GLY A 64 2.30 -3.21 -6.96
CA GLY A 64 1.92 -2.21 -5.97
C GLY A 64 0.95 -1.15 -6.49
N SER A 65 0.43 -1.29 -7.70
CA SER A 65 -0.60 -0.41 -8.23
C SER A 65 -2.01 -0.96 -7.98
N TYR A 66 -3.00 -0.07 -7.99
CA TYR A 66 -4.39 -0.46 -7.89
C TYR A 66 -5.24 0.35 -8.86
N GLN A 67 -6.41 -0.18 -9.15
CA GLN A 67 -7.43 0.48 -9.96
C GLN A 67 -8.83 0.20 -9.41
N ILE A 68 -9.63 1.25 -9.32
CA ILE A 68 -11.06 1.17 -9.03
C ILE A 68 -11.77 2.20 -9.93
N LEU A 69 -12.57 1.74 -10.89
CA LEU A 69 -13.11 2.60 -11.96
C LEU A 69 -11.99 3.39 -12.67
N ALA A 70 -12.13 4.71 -12.69
CA ALA A 70 -11.16 5.64 -13.26
C ALA A 70 -10.03 6.02 -12.29
N GLU A 71 -10.13 5.67 -11.02
CA GLU A 71 -9.09 5.93 -10.01
C GLU A 71 -7.96 4.92 -10.16
N ARG A 72 -6.75 5.43 -10.31
CA ARG A 72 -5.53 4.64 -10.36
C ARG A 72 -4.51 5.22 -9.40
N GLY A 73 -3.78 4.37 -8.74
CA GLY A 73 -2.74 4.78 -7.81
C GLY A 73 -1.88 3.61 -7.37
N THR A 74 -1.16 3.85 -6.29
CA THR A 74 -0.35 2.83 -5.64
C THR A 74 -0.92 2.52 -4.27
N TYR A 75 -0.65 1.33 -3.78
CA TYR A 75 -1.01 0.95 -2.42
C TYR A 75 0.21 0.60 -1.60
N GLU A 76 0.09 0.79 -0.31
CA GLU A 76 1.10 0.47 0.67
C GLU A 76 0.47 -0.35 1.81
N ILE A 77 1.20 -1.33 2.30
CA ILE A 77 0.77 -2.15 3.43
C ILE A 77 1.58 -1.73 4.65
N LEU A 78 0.90 -1.23 5.66
CA LEU A 78 1.51 -0.81 6.92
C LEU A 78 1.24 -1.85 8.01
N LYS A 79 2.27 -2.20 8.78
CA LYS A 79 2.18 -3.14 9.91
C LYS A 79 1.56 -4.50 9.56
N GLY A 80 1.63 -4.90 8.27
CA GLY A 80 1.12 -6.18 7.79
C GLY A 80 -0.40 -6.31 7.64
N HIS A 81 -1.19 -5.35 8.14
CA HIS A 81 -2.67 -5.44 8.13
C HIS A 81 -3.40 -4.15 7.76
N TRP A 82 -2.67 -3.07 7.52
CA TRP A 82 -3.26 -1.82 7.06
C TRP A 82 -2.89 -1.54 5.61
N LEU A 83 -3.90 -1.27 4.81
CA LEU A 83 -3.74 -0.88 3.40
C LEU A 83 -4.01 0.61 3.25
N VAL A 84 -3.11 1.32 2.59
CA VAL A 84 -3.26 2.74 2.26
C VAL A 84 -3.23 2.94 0.76
N LEU A 85 -4.25 3.63 0.23
CA LEU A 85 -4.37 3.94 -1.20
C LEU A 85 -3.94 5.38 -1.46
N SER A 86 -2.95 5.58 -2.34
CA SER A 86 -2.32 6.88 -2.58
C SER A 86 -3.22 7.91 -3.28
N ALA A 87 -4.04 7.49 -4.23
CA ALA A 87 -4.87 8.38 -5.04
C ALA A 87 -6.22 8.72 -4.39
N SER A 88 -6.55 8.10 -3.28
CA SER A 88 -7.77 8.39 -2.56
C SER A 88 -7.70 9.77 -1.93
N LYS A 89 -8.68 10.63 -2.19
CA LYS A 89 -8.75 12.00 -1.67
C LYS A 89 -8.64 12.09 -0.13
N ASN A 90 -8.93 11.03 0.56
CA ASN A 90 -8.90 10.95 2.02
C ASN A 90 -7.86 9.97 2.54
N HIS A 91 -6.84 9.61 1.74
CA HIS A 91 -5.86 8.58 2.09
C HIS A 91 -6.53 7.37 2.75
N ARG A 92 -7.51 6.82 2.04
CA ARG A 92 -8.35 5.75 2.58
C ARG A 92 -7.49 4.61 3.09
N LYS A 93 -7.63 4.41 4.38
CA LYS A 93 -6.98 3.34 5.10
C LYS A 93 -7.97 2.19 5.24
N ALA A 94 -7.55 1.02 4.83
CA ALA A 94 -8.36 -0.19 4.94
C ALA A 94 -7.68 -1.17 5.86
N ARG A 95 -8.46 -2.01 6.49
CA ARG A 95 -7.96 -3.15 7.25
C ARG A 95 -7.96 -4.38 6.35
N LEU A 96 -6.88 -5.15 6.40
CA LEU A 96 -6.76 -6.43 5.73
C LEU A 96 -7.20 -7.54 6.68
N ASP A 97 -8.08 -8.40 6.21
CA ASP A 97 -8.40 -9.67 6.89
C ASP A 97 -7.81 -10.81 6.06
N GLY A 98 -6.58 -11.16 6.41
CA GLY A 98 -5.75 -12.05 5.61
C GLY A 98 -5.53 -11.52 4.19
N SER A 99 -5.47 -12.40 3.21
CA SER A 99 -5.41 -12.05 1.79
C SER A 99 -6.79 -12.10 1.09
N LYS A 100 -7.85 -12.26 1.85
CA LYS A 100 -9.18 -12.53 1.32
C LYS A 100 -10.11 -11.32 1.33
N GLU A 101 -10.01 -10.47 2.34
CA GLU A 101 -10.92 -9.35 2.53
C GLU A 101 -10.17 -8.03 2.77
N ILE A 102 -10.70 -6.97 2.18
CA ILE A 102 -10.27 -5.59 2.39
C ILE A 102 -11.47 -4.82 2.94
N ILE A 103 -11.32 -4.23 4.11
CA ILE A 103 -12.39 -3.57 4.83
C ILE A 103 -12.08 -2.09 4.98
N PHE A 104 -12.85 -1.24 4.32
CA PHE A 104 -12.78 0.21 4.46
C PHE A 104 -13.79 0.67 5.50
N GLU A 105 -13.32 1.40 6.50
CA GLU A 105 -14.15 2.04 7.50
C GLU A 105 -13.95 3.55 7.42
N PHE A 106 -15.01 4.30 7.31
CA PHE A 106 -14.96 5.76 7.24
C PHE A 106 -16.21 6.40 7.82
N GLU A 107 -16.05 7.62 8.27
CA GLU A 107 -17.14 8.44 8.76
C GLU A 107 -17.32 9.66 7.86
N SER A 108 -18.54 9.90 7.44
CA SER A 108 -18.90 11.04 6.60
C SER A 108 -20.27 11.56 7.02
N GLY A 109 -20.33 12.85 7.34
CA GLY A 109 -21.59 13.51 7.71
C GLY A 109 -22.27 12.89 8.93
N GLY A 110 -21.49 12.43 9.93
CA GLY A 110 -22.02 11.77 11.13
C GLY A 110 -22.48 10.33 10.91
N LYS A 111 -22.31 9.79 9.70
CA LYS A 111 -22.63 8.40 9.38
C LYS A 111 -21.36 7.57 9.29
N ARG A 112 -21.35 6.47 10.04
CA ARG A 112 -20.28 5.48 9.95
C ARG A 112 -20.59 4.48 8.85
N SER A 113 -19.66 4.31 7.93
CA SER A 113 -19.79 3.38 6.81
C SER A 113 -18.65 2.37 6.84
N LYS A 114 -18.99 1.13 6.51
CA LYS A 114 -18.04 0.03 6.38
C LYS A 114 -18.29 -0.67 5.05
N ILE A 115 -17.27 -0.75 4.22
CA ILE A 115 -17.36 -1.41 2.92
C ILE A 115 -16.42 -2.61 2.94
N THR A 116 -16.95 -3.78 2.62
CA THR A 116 -16.16 -5.02 2.57
C THR A 116 -16.00 -5.46 1.13
N TYR A 117 -14.75 -5.58 0.71
CA TYR A 117 -14.35 -6.20 -0.54
C TYR A 117 -13.82 -7.60 -0.27
N ARG A 118 -14.25 -8.55 -1.09
CA ARG A 118 -13.77 -9.94 -1.00
C ARG A 118 -13.09 -10.34 -2.29
N ARG A 119 -11.96 -11.02 -2.17
CA ARG A 119 -11.20 -11.53 -3.30
C ARG A 119 -12.04 -12.48 -4.13
N LYS A 120 -12.09 -12.24 -5.45
CA LYS A 120 -12.69 -13.16 -6.39
C LYS A 120 -11.83 -14.43 -6.43
N TYR A 121 -12.45 -15.55 -6.11
CA TYR A 121 -11.76 -16.84 -6.23
C TYR A 121 -11.49 -17.13 -7.70
N GLN A 122 -10.21 -17.24 -8.03
CA GLN A 122 -9.81 -17.75 -9.34
C GLN A 122 -9.58 -19.27 -9.18
N ARG A 123 -10.44 -20.06 -9.82
CA ARG A 123 -10.19 -21.49 -9.91
C ARG A 123 -8.86 -21.69 -10.62
N PRO A 124 -7.91 -22.43 -10.03
CA PRO A 124 -6.67 -22.74 -10.73
C PRO A 124 -6.98 -23.41 -12.05
N PRO A 125 -6.24 -23.15 -13.13
CA PRO A 125 -6.43 -23.81 -14.41
C PRO A 125 -6.35 -25.33 -14.22
N ALA A 126 -7.14 -26.07 -14.99
CA ALA A 126 -7.29 -27.53 -14.83
C ALA A 126 -5.95 -28.31 -14.96
N TRP A 127 -4.93 -27.72 -15.55
CA TRP A 127 -3.59 -28.32 -15.69
C TRP A 127 -2.72 -28.23 -14.43
N VAL A 128 -3.15 -27.50 -13.40
CA VAL A 128 -2.43 -27.34 -12.11
C VAL A 128 -2.87 -28.39 -11.08
N SER A 129 -3.85 -29.23 -11.40
CA SER A 129 -4.25 -30.32 -10.50
C SER A 129 -3.18 -31.42 -10.50
N THR A 130 -2.38 -31.45 -9.49
CA THR A 130 -1.56 -32.60 -9.13
C THR A 130 -2.37 -33.57 -8.30
#